data_17d8e9b509d8f582298f212ba82ec90b
#
_entry.id   17d8e9b509d8f582298f212ba82ec90b
#
_cell.length_a   1.000
_cell.length_b   1.000
_cell.length_c   1.000
_cell.angle_alpha   90.00
_cell.angle_beta   90.00
_cell.angle_gamma   90.00
#
_symmetry.space_group_name_H-M   'P 1'
#
loop_
_entity.id
_entity.type
_entity.pdbx_description
1 polymer ?
#
loop_
_entity_poly.entity_id
_entity_poly.type
_entity_poly.pdbx_seq_one_letter_code
_entity_poly.pdbx_strand_id
1 'polypeptide(L)'
;MLGFFTAIRNIFNGVISIAVIIPILLTAWMPGSPDTPVIVNDDATNPYINEYLDTDVSAHRSGAGIVPQNTLMAFEYVMNNNEKLGVDTFEFDVQITSDGELILLHNLTYDDTSNAREAFGHNNVYASRLTFEEAYNNLNLGENFTPDDGETYPYRGLRGEDIPENLRVVKCETVIDYIEKNSGKKDFRYIIEIKSMGSNGKKAADKLYSIITERDLQDRVIWASSKEDVSMYMESKYPDMPRSARTTEVIQFYIYSRMNWDLTALDVSYVALQIPYGDNAANNLVNLGTRELINYAHKYNIAVQYWTVNDSEEAELLTKNGADCIMSDYPQMVFEAVDSCK
;
A
#
# COMPACT_ATOMS: atom_id res chain seq x y z
N MET A 1 46.04 18.74 -9.30
CA MET A 1 45.59 18.59 -7.92
C MET A 1 44.09 18.25 -7.78
N LEU A 2 43.20 18.98 -8.44
CA LEU A 2 41.72 18.69 -8.35
C LEU A 2 41.35 17.26 -8.76
N GLY A 3 41.91 16.74 -9.86
CA GLY A 3 41.65 15.37 -10.36
C GLY A 3 42.11 14.26 -9.41
N PHE A 4 43.19 14.49 -8.68
CA PHE A 4 43.71 13.54 -7.70
C PHE A 4 42.79 13.42 -6.47
N PHE A 5 42.27 14.54 -5.95
CA PHE A 5 41.30 14.53 -4.84
C PHE A 5 39.95 13.93 -5.25
N THR A 6 39.52 14.14 -6.49
CA THR A 6 38.30 13.52 -7.02
C THR A 6 38.48 11.99 -7.14
N ALA A 7 39.63 11.53 -7.60
CA ALA A 7 39.94 10.09 -7.67
C ALA A 7 39.97 9.45 -6.28
N ILE A 8 40.65 10.08 -5.31
CA ILE A 8 40.67 9.59 -3.92
C ILE A 8 39.26 9.54 -3.33
N ARG A 9 38.44 10.59 -3.51
CA ARG A 9 37.06 10.62 -3.03
C ARG A 9 36.22 9.49 -3.65
N ASN A 10 36.36 9.23 -4.95
CA ASN A 10 35.64 8.15 -5.65
C ASN A 10 36.07 6.76 -5.18
N ILE A 11 37.38 6.56 -4.93
CA ILE A 11 37.91 5.33 -4.35
C ILE A 11 37.39 5.16 -2.93
N PHE A 12 37.41 6.19 -2.12
CA PHE A 12 36.93 6.16 -0.73
C PHE A 12 35.43 5.88 -0.65
N ASN A 13 34.63 6.52 -1.49
CA ASN A 13 33.19 6.25 -1.64
C ASN A 13 32.94 4.83 -2.15
N GLY A 14 33.75 4.35 -3.09
CA GLY A 14 33.70 2.97 -3.58
C GLY A 14 34.01 1.94 -2.51
N VAL A 15 35.04 2.18 -1.70
CA VAL A 15 35.43 1.29 -0.58
C VAL A 15 34.35 1.28 0.52
N ILE A 16 33.80 2.46 0.88
CA ILE A 16 32.70 2.53 1.84
C ILE A 16 31.47 1.82 1.29
N SER A 17 31.11 2.03 0.01
CA SER A 17 30.01 1.33 -0.63
C SER A 17 30.19 -0.18 -0.60
N ILE A 18 31.38 -0.68 -0.89
CA ILE A 18 31.71 -2.11 -0.83
C ILE A 18 31.65 -2.63 0.62
N ALA A 19 32.20 -1.88 1.57
CA ALA A 19 32.21 -2.25 2.99
C ALA A 19 30.83 -2.30 3.63
N VAL A 20 29.87 -1.56 3.08
CA VAL A 20 28.46 -1.57 3.54
C VAL A 20 27.65 -2.60 2.75
N ILE A 21 27.79 -2.64 1.42
CA ILE A 21 27.01 -3.53 0.55
C ILE A 21 27.34 -5.00 0.77
N ILE A 22 28.62 -5.37 0.94
CA ILE A 22 29.00 -6.77 1.14
C ILE A 22 28.38 -7.37 2.42
N PRO A 23 28.46 -6.75 3.61
CA PRO A 23 27.75 -7.27 4.79
C PRO A 23 26.25 -7.37 4.59
N ILE A 24 25.61 -6.39 3.93
CA ILE A 24 24.18 -6.41 3.61
C ILE A 24 23.86 -7.62 2.72
N LEU A 25 24.62 -7.83 1.63
CA LEU A 25 24.42 -8.95 0.73
C LEU A 25 24.70 -10.30 1.42
N LEU A 26 25.72 -10.39 2.27
CA LEU A 26 26.04 -11.61 3.01
C LEU A 26 25.01 -11.97 4.07
N THR A 27 24.30 -10.97 4.61
CA THR A 27 23.27 -11.17 5.63
C THR A 27 21.85 -11.14 5.07
N ALA A 28 21.66 -10.69 3.83
CA ALA A 28 20.37 -10.55 3.16
C ALA A 28 19.59 -11.87 3.07
N TRP A 29 20.32 -12.97 2.82
CA TRP A 29 19.77 -14.31 2.67
C TRP A 29 19.81 -15.15 3.97
N MET A 30 20.21 -14.56 5.09
CA MET A 30 20.09 -15.29 6.35
C MET A 30 18.60 -15.41 6.70
N PRO A 31 18.06 -16.62 6.81
CA PRO A 31 16.73 -16.79 7.38
C PRO A 31 16.75 -16.16 8.77
N GLY A 32 15.65 -15.46 9.12
CA GLY A 32 15.48 -15.02 10.50
C GLY A 32 15.61 -16.20 11.44
N SER A 33 16.15 -15.99 12.61
CA SER A 33 16.27 -17.06 13.60
C SER A 33 14.88 -17.36 14.19
N PRO A 34 14.37 -18.59 14.08
CA PRO A 34 13.10 -18.95 14.71
C PRO A 34 13.17 -18.81 16.24
N ASP A 35 14.38 -18.78 16.82
CA ASP A 35 14.62 -18.61 18.25
C ASP A 35 14.65 -17.13 18.68
N THR A 36 14.61 -16.18 17.74
CA THR A 36 14.51 -14.76 18.08
C THR A 36 13.15 -14.52 18.77
N PRO A 37 13.13 -14.05 20.02
CA PRO A 37 11.86 -13.75 20.69
C PRO A 37 11.14 -12.62 19.96
N VAL A 38 9.81 -12.65 19.93
CA VAL A 38 9.03 -11.49 19.51
C VAL A 38 9.18 -10.44 20.61
N ILE A 39 9.51 -9.22 20.22
CA ILE A 39 9.51 -8.07 21.13
C ILE A 39 8.11 -7.47 21.07
N VAL A 40 7.33 -7.69 22.12
CA VAL A 40 6.09 -6.94 22.33
C VAL A 40 6.49 -5.59 22.91
N ASN A 41 6.16 -4.53 22.21
CA ASN A 41 6.39 -3.18 22.70
C ASN A 41 5.14 -2.70 23.45
N ASP A 42 5.04 -3.04 24.73
CA ASP A 42 3.92 -2.64 25.60
C ASP A 42 3.81 -1.10 25.74
N ASP A 43 4.87 -0.36 25.42
CA ASP A 43 4.91 1.10 25.45
C ASP A 43 4.66 1.74 24.05
N ALA A 44 4.23 0.94 23.05
CA ALA A 44 3.95 1.47 21.71
C ALA A 44 2.84 2.52 21.76
N THR A 45 3.14 3.70 21.23
CA THR A 45 2.16 4.79 21.09
C THR A 45 1.60 4.91 19.68
N ASN A 46 2.21 4.19 18.74
CA ASN A 46 1.75 4.12 17.36
C ASN A 46 0.51 3.20 17.27
N PRO A 47 -0.66 3.71 16.90
CA PRO A 47 -1.90 2.94 16.89
C PRO A 47 -1.94 1.86 15.80
N TYR A 48 -0.96 1.83 14.92
CA TYR A 48 -0.84 0.84 13.84
C TYR A 48 0.07 -0.33 14.19
N ILE A 49 0.67 -0.35 15.39
CA ILE A 49 1.35 -1.51 15.95
C ILE A 49 0.31 -2.32 16.72
N ASN A 50 0.12 -3.56 16.31
CA ASN A 50 -0.87 -4.46 16.89
C ASN A 50 -0.26 -5.37 17.96
N GLU A 51 -1.10 -6.00 18.76
CA GLU A 51 -0.66 -7.05 19.70
C GLU A 51 -0.11 -8.24 18.89
N TYR A 52 0.79 -8.99 19.52
CA TYR A 52 1.40 -10.17 18.86
C TYR A 52 0.32 -11.19 18.47
N LEU A 53 0.36 -11.65 17.24
CA LEU A 53 -0.60 -12.51 16.55
C LEU A 53 -1.97 -11.87 16.23
N ASP A 54 -2.12 -10.57 16.48
CA ASP A 54 -3.33 -9.83 16.08
C ASP A 54 -3.05 -8.97 14.83
N THR A 55 -2.60 -9.64 13.77
CA THR A 55 -2.26 -9.01 12.50
C THR A 55 -3.52 -8.55 11.76
N ASP A 56 -3.61 -7.27 11.42
CA ASP A 56 -4.70 -6.70 10.60
C ASP A 56 -4.73 -7.36 9.21
N VAL A 57 -5.94 -7.64 8.75
CA VAL A 57 -6.18 -8.07 7.37
C VAL A 57 -6.53 -6.85 6.52
N SER A 58 -5.72 -6.57 5.51
CA SER A 58 -5.98 -5.48 4.57
C SER A 58 -6.43 -6.00 3.21
N ALA A 59 -7.57 -5.52 2.74
CA ALA A 59 -8.06 -5.81 1.39
C ALA A 59 -7.31 -4.92 0.38
N HIS A 60 -6.28 -5.47 -0.30
CA HIS A 60 -5.51 -4.78 -1.31
C HIS A 60 -6.40 -4.41 -2.50
N ARG A 61 -6.46 -3.10 -2.82
CA ARG A 61 -7.39 -2.51 -3.81
C ARG A 61 -8.84 -2.99 -3.60
N SER A 62 -9.20 -3.18 -2.33
CA SER A 62 -10.47 -3.76 -1.87
C SER A 62 -10.76 -5.19 -2.36
N GLY A 63 -9.72 -6.06 -2.44
CA GLY A 63 -9.85 -7.48 -2.77
C GLY A 63 -9.76 -7.77 -4.27
N ALA A 64 -8.69 -7.30 -4.91
CA ALA A 64 -8.46 -7.35 -6.36
C ALA A 64 -8.52 -8.75 -6.99
N GLY A 65 -8.29 -9.81 -6.23
CA GLY A 65 -8.41 -11.20 -6.72
C GLY A 65 -9.83 -11.74 -6.72
N ILE A 66 -10.78 -11.06 -6.06
CA ILE A 66 -12.15 -11.56 -5.87
C ILE A 66 -13.15 -10.76 -6.72
N VAL A 67 -12.92 -9.45 -6.83
CA VAL A 67 -13.81 -8.47 -7.50
C VAL A 67 -12.99 -7.44 -8.26
N PRO A 68 -13.60 -6.73 -9.24
CA PRO A 68 -12.87 -5.67 -9.96
C PRO A 68 -12.29 -4.62 -9.00
N GLN A 69 -10.96 -4.49 -9.00
CA GLN A 69 -10.20 -3.65 -8.08
C GLN A 69 -10.61 -2.17 -8.13
N ASN A 70 -10.51 -1.47 -6.98
CA ASN A 70 -10.75 -0.02 -6.91
C ASN A 70 -12.12 0.42 -7.46
N THR A 71 -13.15 -0.40 -7.31
CA THR A 71 -14.54 -0.12 -7.70
C THR A 71 -15.47 -0.11 -6.50
N LEU A 72 -16.59 0.60 -6.56
CA LEU A 72 -17.57 0.55 -5.49
C LEU A 72 -18.09 -0.88 -5.24
N MET A 73 -18.20 -1.70 -6.32
CA MET A 73 -18.57 -3.12 -6.20
C MET A 73 -17.63 -3.87 -5.26
N ALA A 74 -16.32 -3.59 -5.31
CA ALA A 74 -15.34 -4.25 -4.43
C ALA A 74 -15.59 -3.91 -2.96
N PHE A 75 -15.82 -2.65 -2.65
CA PHE A 75 -16.12 -2.22 -1.28
C PHE A 75 -17.46 -2.76 -0.78
N GLU A 76 -18.49 -2.77 -1.63
CA GLU A 76 -19.78 -3.38 -1.31
C GLU A 76 -19.63 -4.89 -1.02
N TYR A 77 -18.82 -5.59 -1.83
CA TYR A 77 -18.58 -7.01 -1.62
C TYR A 77 -17.87 -7.28 -0.29
N VAL A 78 -16.80 -6.55 0.01
CA VAL A 78 -16.05 -6.70 1.26
C VAL A 78 -16.94 -6.39 2.45
N MET A 79 -17.66 -5.27 2.43
CA MET A 79 -18.56 -4.87 3.52
C MET A 79 -19.65 -5.91 3.79
N ASN A 80 -20.26 -6.46 2.74
CA ASN A 80 -21.34 -7.45 2.85
C ASN A 80 -20.84 -8.85 3.27
N ASN A 81 -19.55 -9.15 3.13
CA ASN A 81 -18.97 -10.45 3.43
C ASN A 81 -17.91 -10.41 4.54
N ASN A 82 -17.79 -9.30 5.28
CA ASN A 82 -16.67 -9.08 6.18
C ASN A 82 -16.57 -10.08 7.34
N GLU A 83 -17.69 -10.72 7.75
CA GLU A 83 -17.66 -11.83 8.71
C GLU A 83 -16.77 -12.99 8.27
N LYS A 84 -16.61 -13.18 6.95
CA LYS A 84 -15.75 -14.23 6.36
C LYS A 84 -14.39 -13.72 5.93
N LEU A 85 -14.33 -12.46 5.53
CA LEU A 85 -13.12 -11.85 4.99
C LEU A 85 -12.19 -11.31 6.07
N GLY A 86 -12.75 -10.99 7.26
CA GLY A 86 -12.00 -10.51 8.41
C GLY A 86 -11.25 -9.19 8.19
N VAL A 87 -11.68 -8.37 7.20
CA VAL A 87 -10.98 -7.15 6.84
C VAL A 87 -11.06 -6.12 7.96
N ASP A 88 -9.92 -5.57 8.35
CA ASP A 88 -9.74 -4.50 9.33
C ASP A 88 -9.35 -3.19 8.66
N THR A 89 -8.63 -3.30 7.55
CA THR A 89 -8.08 -2.17 6.81
C THR A 89 -8.45 -2.24 5.34
N PHE A 90 -8.96 -1.15 4.79
CA PHE A 90 -9.13 -0.99 3.34
C PHE A 90 -7.89 -0.34 2.76
N GLU A 91 -7.28 -0.99 1.77
CA GLU A 91 -6.25 -0.38 0.95
C GLU A 91 -6.81 -0.06 -0.44
N PHE A 92 -6.52 1.13 -0.94
CA PHE A 92 -6.89 1.54 -2.29
C PHE A 92 -6.05 2.70 -2.82
N ASP A 93 -6.06 2.82 -4.15
CA ASP A 93 -5.25 3.77 -4.89
C ASP A 93 -6.08 4.93 -5.42
N VAL A 94 -5.52 6.13 -5.38
CA VAL A 94 -6.21 7.32 -5.88
C VAL A 94 -5.43 8.08 -6.96
N GLN A 95 -6.20 8.63 -7.90
CA GLN A 95 -5.72 9.50 -8.97
C GLN A 95 -6.60 10.76 -9.05
N ILE A 96 -6.05 11.84 -9.62
CA ILE A 96 -6.82 13.06 -9.87
C ILE A 96 -7.20 13.17 -11.35
N THR A 97 -8.45 13.53 -11.61
CA THR A 97 -8.98 13.81 -12.94
C THR A 97 -8.59 15.21 -13.44
N SER A 98 -8.89 15.53 -14.71
CA SER A 98 -8.61 16.84 -15.28
C SER A 98 -9.39 17.98 -14.64
N ASP A 99 -10.60 17.71 -14.14
CA ASP A 99 -11.47 18.62 -13.42
C ASP A 99 -11.26 18.63 -11.90
N GLY A 100 -10.26 17.88 -11.40
CA GLY A 100 -9.81 17.93 -10.00
C GLY A 100 -10.58 17.02 -9.04
N GLU A 101 -11.31 16.03 -9.55
CA GLU A 101 -11.93 15.01 -8.72
C GLU A 101 -10.95 13.91 -8.37
N LEU A 102 -10.99 13.44 -7.13
CA LEU A 102 -10.16 12.33 -6.67
C LEU A 102 -10.90 11.01 -6.85
N ILE A 103 -10.39 10.16 -7.73
CA ILE A 103 -11.01 8.89 -8.12
C ILE A 103 -10.15 7.71 -7.72
N LEU A 104 -10.75 6.52 -7.65
CA LEU A 104 -10.01 5.28 -7.40
C LEU A 104 -9.44 4.72 -8.71
N LEU A 105 -8.13 4.58 -8.77
CA LEU A 105 -7.43 3.94 -9.89
C LEU A 105 -5.94 3.69 -9.55
N HIS A 106 -5.46 2.46 -9.76
CA HIS A 106 -4.06 2.12 -9.50
C HIS A 106 -3.11 2.69 -10.57
N ASN A 107 -3.33 2.37 -11.84
CA ASN A 107 -2.45 2.80 -12.91
C ASN A 107 -2.73 4.25 -13.33
N LEU A 108 -1.76 4.91 -13.96
CA LEU A 108 -1.95 6.26 -14.48
C LEU A 108 -3.00 6.33 -15.59
N THR A 109 -3.29 5.18 -16.22
CA THR A 109 -4.25 5.03 -17.30
C THR A 109 -5.32 4.00 -16.94
N TYR A 110 -6.48 4.12 -17.57
CA TYR A 110 -7.58 3.16 -17.44
C TYR A 110 -7.40 1.89 -18.29
N ASP A 111 -6.37 1.83 -19.12
CA ASP A 111 -6.20 0.84 -20.18
C ASP A 111 -6.19 -0.63 -19.71
N ASP A 112 -5.67 -0.88 -18.50
CA ASP A 112 -5.46 -2.24 -18.00
C ASP A 112 -6.70 -2.82 -17.32
N THR A 113 -7.57 -1.97 -16.75
CA THR A 113 -8.75 -2.42 -15.99
C THR A 113 -10.05 -2.22 -16.73
N SER A 114 -10.07 -1.41 -17.81
CA SER A 114 -11.31 -1.00 -18.45
C SER A 114 -11.32 -1.14 -19.97
N ASN A 115 -12.47 -0.84 -20.56
CA ASN A 115 -12.67 -0.71 -22.01
C ASN A 115 -12.14 0.62 -22.60
N ALA A 116 -11.25 1.33 -21.90
CA ALA A 116 -10.83 2.68 -22.26
C ALA A 116 -10.29 2.84 -23.68
N ARG A 117 -9.48 1.86 -24.15
CA ARG A 117 -8.93 1.88 -25.51
C ARG A 117 -10.00 1.86 -26.58
N GLU A 118 -11.08 1.12 -26.35
CA GLU A 118 -12.23 1.07 -27.27
C GLU A 118 -13.06 2.34 -27.13
N ALA A 119 -13.42 2.75 -25.91
CA ALA A 119 -14.28 3.89 -25.64
C ALA A 119 -13.74 5.22 -26.20
N PHE A 120 -12.42 5.42 -26.15
CA PHE A 120 -11.75 6.66 -26.60
C PHE A 120 -10.96 6.50 -27.91
N GLY A 121 -10.86 5.28 -28.45
CA GLY A 121 -10.22 5.02 -29.75
C GLY A 121 -8.68 5.13 -29.75
N HIS A 122 -8.04 5.18 -28.60
CA HIS A 122 -6.58 5.24 -28.47
C HIS A 122 -6.09 4.59 -27.19
N ASN A 123 -4.79 4.26 -27.13
CA ASN A 123 -4.11 3.78 -25.94
C ASN A 123 -3.64 4.95 -25.05
N ASN A 124 -3.25 4.63 -23.83
CA ASN A 124 -2.78 5.58 -22.82
C ASN A 124 -3.86 6.62 -22.46
N VAL A 125 -5.03 6.12 -22.09
CA VAL A 125 -6.16 6.93 -21.60
C VAL A 125 -5.88 7.32 -20.14
N TYR A 126 -5.20 8.46 -19.96
CA TYR A 126 -4.78 8.94 -18.64
C TYR A 126 -5.96 9.48 -17.82
N ALA A 127 -6.04 9.10 -16.54
CA ALA A 127 -7.02 9.68 -15.60
C ALA A 127 -6.96 11.22 -15.57
N SER A 128 -5.77 11.77 -15.52
CA SER A 128 -5.55 13.22 -15.48
C SER A 128 -5.93 13.99 -16.75
N ARG A 129 -6.38 13.31 -17.80
CA ARG A 129 -6.81 13.93 -19.06
C ARG A 129 -8.32 13.87 -19.27
N LEU A 130 -9.02 13.07 -18.51
CA LEU A 130 -10.48 12.97 -18.55
C LEU A 130 -11.08 13.73 -17.36
N THR A 131 -12.26 14.31 -17.55
CA THR A 131 -13.12 14.71 -16.46
C THR A 131 -13.71 13.48 -15.78
N PHE A 132 -14.17 13.64 -14.54
CA PHE A 132 -14.89 12.57 -13.86
C PHE A 132 -16.10 12.09 -14.68
N GLU A 133 -16.88 13.01 -15.22
CA GLU A 133 -18.09 12.69 -16.00
C GLU A 133 -17.76 11.91 -17.28
N GLU A 134 -16.70 12.27 -18.00
CA GLU A 134 -16.25 11.53 -19.18
C GLU A 134 -15.85 10.09 -18.82
N ALA A 135 -15.10 9.90 -17.74
CA ALA A 135 -14.68 8.58 -17.29
C ALA A 135 -15.88 7.77 -16.78
N TYR A 136 -16.73 8.35 -15.94
CA TYR A 136 -17.91 7.70 -15.37
C TYR A 136 -18.89 7.19 -16.42
N ASN A 137 -19.19 8.01 -17.44
CA ASN A 137 -20.19 7.68 -18.45
C ASN A 137 -19.71 6.63 -19.47
N ASN A 138 -18.40 6.49 -19.70
CA ASN A 138 -17.87 5.68 -20.79
C ASN A 138 -17.12 4.42 -20.35
N LEU A 139 -16.69 4.32 -19.08
CA LEU A 139 -15.79 3.25 -18.66
C LEU A 139 -16.46 2.17 -17.82
N ASN A 140 -16.19 0.92 -18.19
CA ASN A 140 -16.46 -0.28 -17.43
C ASN A 140 -15.14 -0.74 -16.79
N LEU A 141 -14.99 -0.56 -15.47
CA LEU A 141 -13.76 -0.95 -14.74
C LEU A 141 -13.66 -2.46 -14.49
N GLY A 142 -14.69 -3.23 -14.82
CA GLY A 142 -14.69 -4.69 -14.77
C GLY A 142 -14.31 -5.37 -16.09
N GLU A 143 -13.99 -4.62 -17.16
CA GLU A 143 -13.77 -5.16 -18.52
C GLU A 143 -12.74 -6.28 -18.57
N ASN A 144 -11.63 -6.10 -17.84
CA ASN A 144 -10.50 -7.02 -17.86
C ASN A 144 -10.38 -7.86 -16.57
N PHE A 145 -11.35 -7.77 -15.67
CA PHE A 145 -11.36 -8.57 -14.46
C PHE A 145 -11.64 -10.05 -14.78
N THR A 146 -10.84 -10.92 -14.16
CA THR A 146 -10.99 -12.38 -14.22
C THR A 146 -10.75 -12.96 -12.83
N PRO A 147 -11.69 -13.77 -12.28
CA PRO A 147 -11.50 -14.43 -11.00
C PRO A 147 -10.70 -15.75 -11.10
N ASP A 148 -10.39 -16.20 -12.32
CA ASP A 148 -9.87 -17.53 -12.61
C ASP A 148 -8.76 -17.54 -13.67
N ASP A 149 -7.78 -16.62 -13.50
CA ASP A 149 -6.57 -16.53 -14.33
C ASP A 149 -6.81 -16.41 -15.85
N GLY A 150 -7.93 -15.81 -16.21
CA GLY A 150 -8.25 -15.48 -17.59
C GLY A 150 -9.16 -16.49 -18.31
N GLU A 151 -9.76 -17.42 -17.59
CA GLU A 151 -10.74 -18.34 -18.17
C GLU A 151 -12.10 -17.67 -18.38
N THR A 152 -12.53 -16.82 -17.41
CA THR A 152 -13.79 -16.09 -17.51
C THR A 152 -13.61 -14.59 -17.31
N TYR A 153 -14.50 -13.80 -17.94
CA TYR A 153 -14.54 -12.34 -17.82
C TYR A 153 -15.98 -11.89 -17.63
N PRO A 154 -16.47 -11.92 -16.38
CA PRO A 154 -17.91 -11.78 -16.10
C PRO A 154 -18.51 -10.44 -16.50
N TYR A 155 -17.69 -9.39 -16.60
CA TYR A 155 -18.15 -8.03 -16.90
C TYR A 155 -17.68 -7.50 -18.25
N ARG A 156 -16.98 -8.34 -19.05
CA ARG A 156 -16.46 -7.95 -20.36
C ARG A 156 -17.60 -7.68 -21.34
N GLY A 157 -17.46 -6.60 -22.10
CA GLY A 157 -18.41 -6.21 -23.14
C GLY A 157 -19.62 -5.44 -22.65
N LEU A 158 -19.77 -5.16 -21.36
CA LEU A 158 -20.82 -4.25 -20.87
C LEU A 158 -20.55 -2.83 -21.33
N ARG A 159 -21.58 -2.17 -21.89
CA ARG A 159 -21.47 -0.82 -22.47
C ARG A 159 -22.67 0.04 -22.10
N GLY A 160 -22.47 1.36 -22.02
CA GLY A 160 -23.53 2.33 -21.81
C GLY A 160 -24.33 2.05 -20.54
N GLU A 161 -25.65 1.87 -20.67
CA GLU A 161 -26.56 1.61 -19.55
C GLU A 161 -26.42 0.20 -18.96
N ASP A 162 -25.83 -0.76 -19.70
CA ASP A 162 -25.59 -2.11 -19.21
C ASP A 162 -24.42 -2.19 -18.21
N ILE A 163 -23.61 -1.12 -18.08
CA ILE A 163 -22.55 -1.05 -17.08
C ILE A 163 -23.19 -0.80 -15.70
N PRO A 164 -23.08 -1.74 -14.73
CA PRO A 164 -23.55 -1.48 -13.37
C PRO A 164 -22.93 -0.21 -12.78
N GLU A 165 -23.71 0.54 -12.01
CA GLU A 165 -23.26 1.80 -11.42
C GLU A 165 -22.00 1.62 -10.56
N ASN A 166 -21.94 0.52 -9.79
CA ASN A 166 -20.83 0.19 -8.91
C ASN A 166 -19.56 -0.36 -9.63
N LEU A 167 -19.62 -0.57 -10.95
CA LEU A 167 -18.46 -0.88 -11.81
C LEU A 167 -17.93 0.33 -12.58
N ARG A 168 -18.58 1.49 -12.43
CA ARG A 168 -18.11 2.75 -13.03
C ARG A 168 -16.99 3.36 -12.20
N VAL A 169 -16.34 4.37 -12.77
CA VAL A 169 -15.34 5.16 -12.03
C VAL A 169 -16.01 5.77 -10.80
N VAL A 170 -15.39 5.64 -9.65
CA VAL A 170 -15.93 6.11 -8.37
C VAL A 170 -15.01 7.14 -7.72
N LYS A 171 -15.58 8.12 -7.05
CA LYS A 171 -14.83 9.12 -6.27
C LYS A 171 -14.38 8.55 -4.93
N CYS A 172 -13.22 8.98 -4.46
CA CYS A 172 -12.67 8.59 -3.17
C CYS A 172 -13.64 8.88 -2.02
N GLU A 173 -14.20 10.08 -1.99
CA GLU A 173 -15.18 10.48 -0.98
C GLU A 173 -16.42 9.59 -0.94
N THR A 174 -16.92 9.16 -2.11
CA THR A 174 -18.09 8.27 -2.20
C THR A 174 -17.83 6.92 -1.52
N VAL A 175 -16.63 6.37 -1.72
CA VAL A 175 -16.24 5.08 -1.13
C VAL A 175 -16.07 5.21 0.38
N ILE A 176 -15.37 6.23 0.85
CA ILE A 176 -15.20 6.48 2.28
C ILE A 176 -16.55 6.66 2.96
N ASP A 177 -17.44 7.49 2.39
CA ASP A 177 -18.79 7.72 2.92
C ASP A 177 -19.63 6.43 2.94
N TYR A 178 -19.47 5.56 1.93
CA TYR A 178 -20.12 4.26 1.91
C TYR A 178 -19.65 3.35 3.06
N ILE A 179 -18.33 3.25 3.27
CA ILE A 179 -17.75 2.43 4.34
C ILE A 179 -18.20 2.96 5.70
N GLU A 180 -18.00 4.25 5.98
CA GLU A 180 -18.33 4.86 7.28
C GLU A 180 -19.83 4.72 7.61
N LYS A 181 -20.70 4.89 6.62
CA LYS A 181 -22.15 4.73 6.80
C LYS A 181 -22.56 3.30 7.12
N ASN A 182 -21.83 2.29 6.59
CA ASN A 182 -22.19 0.89 6.69
C ASN A 182 -21.31 0.09 7.68
N SER A 183 -20.30 0.71 8.30
CA SER A 183 -19.34 0.07 9.21
C SER A 183 -19.97 -0.45 10.51
N GLY A 184 -21.16 0.04 10.85
CA GLY A 184 -21.82 -0.32 12.11
C GLY A 184 -21.06 0.22 13.32
N LYS A 185 -20.38 -0.67 14.06
CA LYS A 185 -19.54 -0.32 15.21
C LYS A 185 -18.04 -0.55 14.96
N LYS A 186 -17.67 -1.01 13.76
CA LYS A 186 -16.28 -1.28 13.41
C LYS A 186 -15.61 -0.01 12.88
N ASP A 187 -14.53 0.40 13.52
CA ASP A 187 -13.68 1.49 13.07
C ASP A 187 -12.64 0.94 12.09
N PHE A 188 -12.99 0.90 10.80
CA PHE A 188 -12.04 0.50 9.76
C PHE A 188 -10.88 1.47 9.65
N ARG A 189 -9.69 0.93 9.38
CA ARG A 189 -8.50 1.69 9.00
C ARG A 189 -8.40 1.80 7.49
N TYR A 190 -7.62 2.77 7.03
CA TYR A 190 -7.43 3.03 5.61
C TYR A 190 -5.95 3.18 5.27
N ILE A 191 -5.55 2.57 4.17
CA ILE A 191 -4.27 2.81 3.51
C ILE A 191 -4.61 3.39 2.14
N ILE A 192 -4.24 4.65 1.89
CA ILE A 192 -4.63 5.35 0.66
C ILE A 192 -3.37 5.79 -0.08
N GLU A 193 -3.08 5.16 -1.23
CA GLU A 193 -1.90 5.50 -2.02
C GLU A 193 -2.23 6.48 -3.14
N ILE A 194 -1.52 7.63 -3.15
CA ILE A 194 -1.60 8.61 -4.24
C ILE A 194 -0.68 8.17 -5.37
N LYS A 195 -1.28 7.74 -6.50
CA LYS A 195 -0.56 7.30 -7.70
C LYS A 195 -0.26 8.45 -8.66
N SER A 196 -1.03 9.53 -8.62
CA SER A 196 -0.75 10.74 -9.38
C SER A 196 0.63 11.30 -9.05
N MET A 197 1.29 11.95 -10.03
CA MET A 197 2.68 12.41 -9.92
C MET A 197 2.80 13.91 -10.19
N GLY A 198 3.90 14.52 -9.75
CA GLY A 198 4.20 15.93 -9.96
C GLY A 198 3.11 16.85 -9.41
N SER A 199 2.72 17.86 -10.17
CA SER A 199 1.68 18.82 -9.77
C SER A 199 0.31 18.18 -9.54
N ASN A 200 -0.03 17.13 -10.30
CA ASN A 200 -1.28 16.40 -10.11
C ASN A 200 -1.25 15.58 -8.82
N GLY A 201 -0.12 14.97 -8.47
CA GLY A 201 0.05 14.27 -7.20
C GLY A 201 -0.11 15.21 -5.99
N LYS A 202 0.44 16.42 -6.07
CA LYS A 202 0.28 17.44 -5.02
C LYS A 202 -1.17 17.91 -4.87
N LYS A 203 -1.89 18.10 -6.00
CA LYS A 203 -3.33 18.42 -5.96
C LYS A 203 -4.14 17.25 -5.39
N ALA A 204 -3.78 16.00 -5.75
CA ALA A 204 -4.42 14.82 -5.18
C ALA A 204 -4.22 14.74 -3.66
N ALA A 205 -3.00 15.06 -3.17
CA ALA A 205 -2.72 15.12 -1.74
C ALA A 205 -3.57 16.20 -1.03
N ASP A 206 -3.69 17.40 -1.61
CA ASP A 206 -4.50 18.47 -1.05
C ASP A 206 -6.00 18.07 -0.98
N LYS A 207 -6.51 17.43 -2.04
CA LYS A 207 -7.91 16.97 -2.07
C LYS A 207 -8.13 15.84 -1.07
N LEU A 208 -7.20 14.87 -1.00
CA LEU A 208 -7.29 13.76 -0.05
C LEU A 208 -7.26 14.25 1.40
N TYR A 209 -6.36 15.18 1.72
CA TYR A 209 -6.31 15.80 3.04
C TYR A 209 -7.65 16.43 3.43
N SER A 210 -8.28 17.18 2.52
CA SER A 210 -9.60 17.78 2.79
C SER A 210 -10.67 16.69 3.04
N ILE A 211 -10.69 15.63 2.22
CA ILE A 211 -11.64 14.53 2.37
C ILE A 211 -11.51 13.86 3.74
N ILE A 212 -10.27 13.58 4.18
CA ILE A 212 -9.97 12.94 5.45
C ILE A 212 -10.36 13.83 6.63
N THR A 213 -9.95 15.11 6.59
CA THR A 213 -10.19 16.05 7.70
C THR A 213 -11.65 16.45 7.85
N GLU A 214 -12.40 16.56 6.78
CA GLU A 214 -13.84 16.83 6.79
C GLU A 214 -14.66 15.69 7.43
N ARG A 215 -14.04 14.50 7.58
CA ARG A 215 -14.65 13.28 8.16
C ARG A 215 -14.03 12.83 9.48
N ASP A 216 -13.12 13.62 10.03
CA ASP A 216 -12.40 13.31 11.28
C ASP A 216 -11.70 11.92 11.24
N LEU A 217 -11.07 11.57 10.11
CA LEU A 217 -10.46 10.27 9.88
C LEU A 217 -8.93 10.25 10.02
N GLN A 218 -8.30 11.35 10.45
CA GLN A 218 -6.83 11.49 10.47
C GLN A 218 -6.13 10.36 11.22
N ASP A 219 -6.71 9.91 12.33
CA ASP A 219 -6.13 8.87 13.18
C ASP A 219 -6.34 7.44 12.64
N ARG A 220 -7.12 7.28 11.56
CA ARG A 220 -7.44 5.99 10.94
C ARG A 220 -6.89 5.82 9.53
N VAL A 221 -6.21 6.84 9.01
CA VAL A 221 -5.67 6.83 7.64
C VAL A 221 -4.14 6.89 7.67
N ILE A 222 -3.51 5.90 7.06
CA ILE A 222 -2.12 6.02 6.60
C ILE A 222 -2.17 6.40 5.12
N TRP A 223 -1.64 7.55 4.76
CA TRP A 223 -1.49 7.89 3.37
C TRP A 223 -0.10 7.55 2.83
N ALA A 224 -0.02 7.21 1.55
CA ALA A 224 1.19 6.77 0.90
C ALA A 224 1.36 7.39 -0.48
N SER A 225 2.59 7.44 -0.96
CA SER A 225 2.91 7.64 -2.37
C SER A 225 4.30 7.08 -2.68
N SER A 226 4.39 6.28 -3.74
CA SER A 226 5.67 5.87 -4.31
C SER A 226 6.40 6.99 -5.08
N LYS A 227 5.77 8.16 -5.24
CA LYS A 227 6.34 9.33 -5.90
C LYS A 227 7.02 10.22 -4.86
N GLU A 228 8.35 10.24 -4.89
CA GLU A 228 9.19 10.93 -3.88
C GLU A 228 8.78 12.39 -3.70
N ASP A 229 8.56 13.13 -4.80
CA ASP A 229 8.18 14.55 -4.76
C ASP A 229 6.79 14.81 -4.19
N VAL A 230 5.88 13.85 -4.32
CA VAL A 230 4.53 13.89 -3.74
C VAL A 230 4.59 13.57 -2.25
N SER A 231 5.30 12.50 -1.87
CA SER A 231 5.46 12.12 -0.47
C SER A 231 6.18 13.21 0.35
N MET A 232 7.24 13.82 -0.20
CA MET A 232 7.91 14.98 0.44
C MET A 232 6.98 16.19 0.58
N TYR A 233 6.11 16.44 -0.40
CA TYR A 233 5.12 17.50 -0.31
C TYR A 233 4.09 17.22 0.80
N MET A 234 3.60 15.98 0.89
CA MET A 234 2.66 15.56 1.92
C MET A 234 3.26 15.79 3.32
N GLU A 235 4.46 15.27 3.56
CA GLU A 235 5.18 15.42 4.82
C GLU A 235 5.40 16.90 5.21
N SER A 236 5.84 17.71 4.24
CA SER A 236 6.13 19.14 4.50
C SER A 236 4.88 19.98 4.76
N LYS A 237 3.78 19.67 4.08
CA LYS A 237 2.57 20.50 4.14
C LYS A 237 1.59 20.03 5.22
N TYR A 238 1.56 18.73 5.49
CA TYR A 238 0.62 18.08 6.40
C TYR A 238 1.35 17.14 7.37
N PRO A 239 2.26 17.67 8.21
CA PRO A 239 3.15 16.85 9.05
C PRO A 239 2.43 16.02 10.10
N ASP A 240 1.19 16.39 10.45
CA ASP A 240 0.39 15.69 11.46
C ASP A 240 -0.35 14.47 10.88
N MET A 241 -0.32 14.28 9.55
CA MET A 241 -0.97 13.12 8.93
C MET A 241 -0.07 11.89 8.99
N PRO A 242 -0.58 10.74 9.50
CA PRO A 242 0.15 9.48 9.46
C PRO A 242 0.51 9.09 8.01
N ARG A 243 1.78 8.82 7.76
CA ARG A 243 2.26 8.40 6.43
C ARG A 243 3.10 7.13 6.49
N SER A 244 3.13 6.41 5.38
CA SER A 244 4.09 5.34 5.19
C SER A 244 5.47 5.87 4.81
N ALA A 245 6.50 5.03 5.01
CA ALA A 245 7.85 5.30 4.58
C ALA A 245 7.96 5.38 3.05
N ARG A 246 8.74 6.33 2.53
CA ARG A 246 9.15 6.38 1.13
C ARG A 246 10.12 5.25 0.80
N THR A 247 10.26 4.91 -0.47
CA THR A 247 11.22 3.88 -0.92
C THR A 247 12.64 4.15 -0.41
N THR A 248 13.09 5.41 -0.44
CA THR A 248 14.41 5.81 0.06
C THR A 248 14.54 5.61 1.56
N GLU A 249 13.47 5.87 2.34
CA GLU A 249 13.43 5.67 3.79
C GLU A 249 13.38 4.16 4.14
N VAL A 250 12.64 3.35 3.38
CA VAL A 250 12.65 1.89 3.55
C VAL A 250 14.05 1.31 3.34
N ILE A 251 14.77 1.74 2.30
CA ILE A 251 16.15 1.31 2.06
C ILE A 251 17.06 1.74 3.21
N GLN A 252 16.93 3.00 3.67
CA GLN A 252 17.71 3.52 4.80
C GLN A 252 17.41 2.75 6.08
N PHE A 253 16.13 2.53 6.40
CA PHE A 253 15.69 1.72 7.52
C PHE A 253 16.29 0.31 7.45
N TYR A 254 16.22 -0.36 6.29
CA TYR A 254 16.79 -1.69 6.11
C TYR A 254 18.29 -1.73 6.43
N ILE A 255 19.06 -0.76 5.93
CA ILE A 255 20.50 -0.65 6.23
C ILE A 255 20.73 -0.49 7.73
N TYR A 256 19.99 0.40 8.39
CA TYR A 256 20.11 0.63 9.83
C TYR A 256 19.75 -0.61 10.64
N SER A 257 18.69 -1.31 10.27
CA SER A 257 18.27 -2.54 10.93
C SER A 257 19.32 -3.65 10.81
N ARG A 258 19.92 -3.83 9.63
CA ARG A 258 20.94 -4.86 9.39
C ARG A 258 22.27 -4.58 10.10
N MET A 259 22.60 -3.31 10.27
CA MET A 259 23.80 -2.85 11.00
C MET A 259 23.53 -2.68 12.50
N ASN A 260 22.31 -2.86 12.94
CA ASN A 260 21.85 -2.57 14.31
C ASN A 260 22.27 -1.16 14.79
N TRP A 261 22.22 -0.19 13.90
CA TRP A 261 22.50 1.21 14.21
C TRP A 261 21.32 1.84 14.91
N ASP A 262 21.56 2.94 15.62
CA ASP A 262 20.51 3.67 16.31
C ASP A 262 19.70 4.53 15.31
N LEU A 263 18.42 4.19 15.14
CA LEU A 263 17.52 4.89 14.21
C LEU A 263 17.16 6.30 14.67
N THR A 264 17.32 6.61 15.96
CA THR A 264 17.10 7.98 16.50
C THR A 264 18.07 9.01 15.94
N ALA A 265 19.15 8.57 15.28
CA ALA A 265 20.04 9.43 14.53
C ALA A 265 19.41 10.01 13.26
N LEU A 266 18.25 9.48 12.83
CA LEU A 266 17.48 9.95 11.70
C LEU A 266 16.21 10.65 12.19
N ASP A 267 15.78 11.63 11.41
CA ASP A 267 14.49 12.29 11.62
C ASP A 267 13.38 11.43 10.99
N VAL A 268 12.88 10.46 11.75
CA VAL A 268 11.86 9.52 11.29
C VAL A 268 10.48 10.10 11.56
N SER A 269 9.73 10.37 10.48
CA SER A 269 8.37 10.95 10.53
C SER A 269 7.30 10.03 9.95
N TYR A 270 7.66 8.82 9.48
CA TYR A 270 6.69 7.81 9.03
C TYR A 270 6.27 6.90 10.18
N VAL A 271 4.99 6.47 10.13
CA VAL A 271 4.40 5.59 11.16
C VAL A 271 4.45 4.11 10.76
N ALA A 272 4.62 3.81 9.48
CA ALA A 272 4.59 2.45 8.97
C ALA A 272 5.60 2.23 7.82
N LEU A 273 6.16 1.03 7.81
CA LEU A 273 6.85 0.47 6.65
C LEU A 273 5.84 -0.36 5.86
N GLN A 274 5.61 -0.01 4.60
CA GLN A 274 4.81 -0.81 3.68
C GLN A 274 5.76 -1.52 2.72
N ILE A 275 6.01 -2.79 3.00
CA ILE A 275 7.11 -3.56 2.41
C ILE A 275 6.54 -4.58 1.43
N PRO A 276 7.05 -4.64 0.17
CA PRO A 276 6.70 -5.71 -0.74
C PRO A 276 7.21 -7.06 -0.22
N TYR A 277 6.34 -8.09 -0.24
CA TYR A 277 6.67 -9.45 0.14
C TYR A 277 6.15 -10.46 -0.91
N GLY A 278 6.55 -11.74 -0.76
CA GLY A 278 6.19 -12.78 -1.70
C GLY A 278 7.14 -12.83 -2.92
N ASP A 279 6.61 -13.28 -4.04
CA ASP A 279 7.38 -13.42 -5.29
C ASP A 279 7.63 -12.07 -5.97
N ASN A 280 8.44 -11.23 -5.35
CA ASN A 280 8.90 -9.98 -5.94
C ASN A 280 10.41 -9.81 -5.84
N ALA A 281 10.97 -8.95 -6.71
CA ALA A 281 12.40 -8.76 -6.85
C ALA A 281 13.08 -8.26 -5.56
N ALA A 282 12.39 -7.46 -4.75
CA ALA A 282 12.95 -6.94 -3.51
C ALA A 282 13.10 -8.04 -2.47
N ASN A 283 12.06 -8.86 -2.26
CA ASN A 283 12.10 -9.96 -1.33
C ASN A 283 13.05 -11.09 -1.79
N ASN A 284 13.13 -11.33 -3.11
CA ASN A 284 14.08 -12.29 -3.69
C ASN A 284 15.54 -11.85 -3.51
N LEU A 285 15.80 -10.56 -3.34
CA LEU A 285 17.15 -10.03 -3.09
C LEU A 285 17.49 -10.00 -1.59
N VAL A 286 16.53 -9.64 -0.75
CA VAL A 286 16.71 -9.49 0.70
C VAL A 286 15.48 -10.03 1.43
N ASN A 287 15.68 -10.82 2.49
CA ASN A 287 14.54 -11.29 3.28
C ASN A 287 14.02 -10.16 4.18
N LEU A 288 12.87 -9.60 3.81
CA LEU A 288 12.25 -8.48 4.51
C LEU A 288 11.21 -8.91 5.57
N GLY A 289 10.82 -10.20 5.58
CA GLY A 289 9.80 -10.74 6.50
C GLY A 289 10.39 -11.36 7.78
N THR A 290 11.57 -10.96 8.21
CA THR A 290 12.20 -11.55 9.38
C THR A 290 11.74 -10.91 10.68
N ARG A 291 11.68 -11.71 11.74
CA ARG A 291 11.34 -11.26 13.10
C ARG A 291 12.29 -10.17 13.60
N GLU A 292 13.56 -10.26 13.23
CA GLU A 292 14.57 -9.27 13.59
C GLU A 292 14.26 -7.89 13.00
N LEU A 293 13.79 -7.84 11.75
CA LEU A 293 13.42 -6.59 11.09
C LEU A 293 12.17 -5.99 11.74
N ILE A 294 11.16 -6.82 12.02
CA ILE A 294 9.92 -6.37 12.67
C ILE A 294 10.22 -5.88 14.09
N ASN A 295 10.96 -6.65 14.89
CA ASN A 295 11.39 -6.23 16.23
C ASN A 295 12.16 -4.91 16.22
N TYR A 296 13.02 -4.71 15.21
CA TYR A 296 13.76 -3.46 15.07
C TYR A 296 12.81 -2.29 14.76
N ALA A 297 11.79 -2.48 13.92
CA ALA A 297 10.78 -1.47 13.64
C ALA A 297 9.95 -1.13 14.89
N HIS A 298 9.45 -2.12 15.59
CA HIS A 298 8.66 -1.95 16.82
C HIS A 298 9.45 -1.24 17.92
N LYS A 299 10.75 -1.53 18.08
CA LYS A 299 11.64 -0.81 19.00
C LYS A 299 11.62 0.70 18.79
N TYR A 300 11.41 1.15 17.55
CA TYR A 300 11.36 2.57 17.19
C TYR A 300 9.94 3.06 16.91
N ASN A 301 8.92 2.33 17.41
CA ASN A 301 7.52 2.70 17.30
C ASN A 301 7.01 2.83 15.84
N ILE A 302 7.48 1.93 14.97
CA ILE A 302 7.15 1.88 13.53
C ILE A 302 6.44 0.56 13.25
N ALA A 303 5.23 0.64 12.67
CA ALA A 303 4.48 -0.54 12.23
C ALA A 303 5.07 -1.16 10.96
N VAL A 304 4.89 -2.48 10.79
CA VAL A 304 5.35 -3.20 9.60
C VAL A 304 4.18 -3.86 8.90
N GLN A 305 3.93 -3.44 7.67
CA GLN A 305 2.81 -3.86 6.84
C GLN A 305 3.33 -4.45 5.54
N TYR A 306 2.83 -5.60 5.13
CA TYR A 306 3.32 -6.34 3.97
C TYR A 306 2.32 -6.37 2.82
N TRP A 307 2.79 -6.22 1.57
CA TRP A 307 2.01 -6.26 0.32
C TRP A 307 2.83 -6.86 -0.83
N THR A 308 2.26 -7.54 -1.80
CA THR A 308 0.94 -8.14 -1.82
C THR A 308 1.10 -9.60 -1.50
N VAL A 309 0.54 -10.07 -0.39
CA VAL A 309 0.70 -11.44 0.09
C VAL A 309 -0.53 -12.25 -0.30
N ASN A 310 -0.35 -13.15 -1.26
CA ASN A 310 -1.42 -13.98 -1.82
C ASN A 310 -1.16 -15.50 -1.57
N ASP A 311 -0.34 -15.82 -0.58
CA ASP A 311 -0.02 -17.17 -0.16
C ASP A 311 -0.25 -17.33 1.35
N SER A 312 -0.91 -18.43 1.75
CA SER A 312 -1.30 -18.64 3.15
C SER A 312 -0.10 -18.98 4.06
N GLU A 313 0.92 -19.70 3.54
CA GLU A 313 2.13 -20.03 4.32
C GLU A 313 2.95 -18.76 4.59
N GLU A 314 3.03 -17.86 3.61
CA GLU A 314 3.66 -16.55 3.78
C GLU A 314 2.89 -15.69 4.79
N ALA A 315 1.56 -15.66 4.73
CA ALA A 315 0.73 -14.92 5.68
C ALA A 315 0.89 -15.45 7.12
N GLU A 316 0.89 -16.78 7.31
CA GLU A 316 1.18 -17.40 8.61
C GLU A 316 2.60 -17.05 9.11
N LEU A 317 3.61 -17.13 8.23
CA LEU A 317 4.99 -16.81 8.59
C LEU A 317 5.12 -15.37 9.08
N LEU A 318 4.55 -14.42 8.34
CA LEU A 318 4.59 -13.00 8.68
C LEU A 318 3.85 -12.71 9.99
N THR A 319 2.68 -13.31 10.19
CA THR A 319 1.93 -13.22 11.45
C THR A 319 2.74 -13.74 12.63
N LYS A 320 3.33 -14.94 12.51
CA LYS A 320 4.21 -15.53 13.53
C LYS A 320 5.48 -14.71 13.77
N ASN A 321 5.90 -13.91 12.80
CA ASN A 321 7.02 -13.00 12.95
C ASN A 321 6.64 -11.65 13.56
N GLY A 322 5.35 -11.35 13.71
CA GLY A 322 4.84 -10.15 14.37
C GLY A 322 4.47 -9.02 13.41
N ALA A 323 4.12 -9.32 12.16
CA ALA A 323 3.61 -8.32 11.22
C ALA A 323 2.35 -7.65 11.75
N ASP A 324 2.23 -6.34 11.58
CA ASP A 324 1.08 -5.56 12.03
C ASP A 324 -0.09 -5.61 11.06
N CYS A 325 0.19 -5.71 9.75
CA CYS A 325 -0.85 -5.76 8.72
C CYS A 325 -0.37 -6.55 7.50
N ILE A 326 -1.27 -7.33 6.91
CA ILE A 326 -1.03 -8.07 5.67
C ILE A 326 -2.07 -7.66 4.63
N MET A 327 -1.60 -7.08 3.52
CA MET A 327 -2.42 -6.65 2.39
C MET A 327 -2.46 -7.77 1.34
N SER A 328 -3.67 -8.20 0.98
CA SER A 328 -3.89 -9.29 0.03
C SER A 328 -5.01 -9.00 -0.94
N ASP A 329 -4.87 -9.54 -2.16
CA ASP A 329 -5.95 -9.61 -3.13
C ASP A 329 -7.04 -10.62 -2.69
N TYR A 330 -6.70 -11.52 -1.74
CA TYR A 330 -7.55 -12.58 -1.20
C TYR A 330 -7.65 -12.46 0.34
N PRO A 331 -8.35 -11.47 0.89
CA PRO A 331 -8.36 -11.20 2.33
C PRO A 331 -8.86 -12.37 3.18
N GLN A 332 -9.81 -13.20 2.68
CA GLN A 332 -10.26 -14.39 3.40
C GLN A 332 -9.11 -15.36 3.72
N MET A 333 -8.23 -15.60 2.74
CA MET A 333 -7.08 -16.48 2.92
C MET A 333 -6.15 -15.95 4.01
N VAL A 334 -5.90 -14.65 4.06
CA VAL A 334 -5.09 -14.03 5.12
C VAL A 334 -5.78 -14.13 6.48
N PHE A 335 -7.09 -13.86 6.53
CA PHE A 335 -7.88 -13.97 7.76
C PHE A 335 -7.79 -15.40 8.35
N GLU A 336 -7.97 -16.43 7.52
CA GLU A 336 -7.86 -17.83 7.92
C GLU A 336 -6.43 -18.16 8.41
N ALA A 337 -5.40 -17.64 7.73
CA ALA A 337 -4.00 -17.82 8.11
C ALA A 337 -3.68 -17.15 9.47
N VAL A 338 -4.13 -15.93 9.69
CA VAL A 338 -3.97 -15.18 10.95
C VAL A 338 -4.68 -15.92 12.09
N ASP A 339 -5.93 -16.35 11.86
CA ASP A 339 -6.73 -17.06 12.88
C ASP A 339 -6.07 -18.41 13.27
N SER A 340 -5.46 -19.09 12.33
CA SER A 340 -4.72 -20.34 12.58
C SER A 340 -3.49 -20.16 13.48
N CYS A 341 -2.99 -18.94 13.64
CA CYS A 341 -1.83 -18.61 14.47
C CYS A 341 -2.19 -18.30 15.94
N LYS A 342 -3.48 -18.02 16.21
CA LYS A 342 -3.99 -17.69 17.56
C LYS A 342 -4.21 -18.94 18.38
#